data_abc81305eb1ec8ce3879fbfd196122bf
#
_entry.id   abc81305eb1ec8ce3879fbfd196122bf
#
_cell.length_a   1.000
_cell.length_b   1.000
_cell.length_c   1.000
_cell.angle_alpha   90.00
_cell.angle_beta   90.00
_cell.angle_gamma   90.00
#
_symmetry.space_group_name_H-M   'P 1'
#
loop_
_entity.id
_entity.type
_entity.pdbx_description
1 polymer ?
#
loop_
_entity_poly.entity_id
_entity_poly.type
_entity_poly.pdbx_seq_one_letter_code
_entity_poly.pdbx_strand_id
1 'polypeptide(L)'
;MKAFILFAIIGASSLVSAQVPDAMRAAAIDRGGDIESLSIHQLPVPKPNAGEVLIAVNTAGVGVWQAKFRPRDSADTHFPVIPGSDGAGKIAAVGAGVHGFKVGDEVYGVHGSFYAEYISLPADNVAHVPKGVGLTEAGILAISGLSALQGIDDILQLQKGEKLIIHGAAGGVGTLAVQFAKLRGAKVLATVSDDAGAALVTKLGADAVVNGRTGDIAAAARSFAPDGVDAVFALAGGDALEHCIDTLRHDGRGRVAYLYGMDPLPRPRFAVRMTLYSFIAGPREFERLNKAVEAAKPQVPVAAEYSLADAGQAHKRLEAGHLLGKIAIHVR
;
A
#
# COMPACT_ATOMS: atom_id res chain seq x y z
N MET A 1 48.60 -25.52 48.98
CA MET A 1 47.33 -25.50 48.25
C MET A 1 46.74 -24.08 48.28
N LYS A 2 46.88 -23.32 47.20
CA LYS A 2 46.30 -21.98 47.09
C LYS A 2 45.05 -22.10 46.20
N ALA A 3 43.84 -21.82 46.75
CA ALA A 3 42.61 -21.81 46.06
C ALA A 3 42.47 -20.49 45.32
N PHE A 4 42.30 -20.52 43.96
CA PHE A 4 41.92 -19.39 43.16
C PHE A 4 40.38 -19.33 43.10
N ILE A 5 39.81 -18.27 43.65
CA ILE A 5 38.38 -17.97 43.49
C ILE A 5 38.24 -17.14 42.24
N LEU A 6 37.57 -17.70 41.20
CA LEU A 6 37.25 -17.02 39.97
C LEU A 6 35.91 -16.28 40.16
N PHE A 7 35.95 -14.95 40.21
CA PHE A 7 34.75 -14.11 40.19
C PHE A 7 34.25 -13.98 38.75
N ALA A 8 33.13 -14.61 38.43
CA ALA A 8 32.42 -14.38 37.18
C ALA A 8 31.61 -13.07 37.29
N ILE A 9 32.05 -12.03 36.58
CA ILE A 9 31.29 -10.80 36.44
C ILE A 9 30.21 -11.07 35.38
N ILE A 10 28.96 -11.29 35.81
CA ILE A 10 27.80 -11.34 34.96
C ILE A 10 27.45 -9.87 34.62
N GLY A 11 27.89 -9.44 33.46
CA GLY A 11 27.47 -8.15 32.88
C GLY A 11 25.99 -8.19 32.51
N ALA A 12 25.16 -7.63 33.36
CA ALA A 12 23.77 -7.35 33.02
C ALA A 12 23.76 -6.23 31.98
N SER A 13 23.63 -6.58 30.70
CA SER A 13 23.29 -5.61 29.65
C SER A 13 21.86 -5.15 29.92
N SER A 14 21.71 -4.02 30.58
CA SER A 14 20.43 -3.32 30.69
C SER A 14 20.00 -2.87 29.25
N LEU A 15 19.04 -3.59 28.69
CA LEU A 15 18.28 -3.10 27.52
C LEU A 15 17.60 -1.80 27.96
N VAL A 16 18.16 -0.67 27.57
CA VAL A 16 17.50 0.63 27.69
C VAL A 16 16.29 0.58 26.73
N SER A 17 15.15 0.18 27.25
CA SER A 17 13.88 0.42 26.55
C SER A 17 13.71 1.93 26.48
N ALA A 18 13.72 2.49 25.28
CA ALA A 18 13.41 3.91 25.10
C ALA A 18 12.02 4.15 25.69
N GLN A 19 11.94 4.98 26.73
CA GLN A 19 10.70 5.29 27.41
C GLN A 19 9.76 5.99 26.43
N VAL A 20 8.53 5.47 26.26
CA VAL A 20 7.50 6.11 25.43
C VAL A 20 7.18 7.48 26.05
N PRO A 21 7.26 8.60 25.30
CA PRO A 21 6.96 9.92 25.83
C PRO A 21 5.47 10.10 26.09
N ASP A 22 5.09 11.11 26.88
CA ASP A 22 3.69 11.41 27.18
C ASP A 22 2.98 12.12 25.99
N ALA A 23 3.75 12.84 25.16
CA ALA A 23 3.24 13.60 24.02
C ALA A 23 4.01 13.28 22.74
N MET A 24 3.35 13.44 21.59
CA MET A 24 3.87 13.16 20.26
C MET A 24 3.48 14.26 19.28
N ARG A 25 4.25 14.38 18.20
CA ARG A 25 3.84 15.17 17.05
C ARG A 25 2.93 14.34 16.14
N ALA A 26 1.91 15.01 15.59
CA ALA A 26 1.05 14.44 14.57
C ALA A 26 0.67 15.51 13.55
N ALA A 27 0.57 15.16 12.27
CA ALA A 27 -0.06 16.01 11.28
C ALA A 27 -1.57 15.73 11.31
N ALA A 28 -2.37 16.72 11.67
CA ALA A 28 -3.80 16.55 11.88
C ALA A 28 -4.62 17.65 11.17
N ILE A 29 -5.89 17.35 10.97
CA ILE A 29 -6.90 18.22 10.35
C ILE A 29 -7.81 18.74 11.45
N ASP A 30 -7.94 20.06 11.56
CA ASP A 30 -8.74 20.74 12.61
C ASP A 30 -10.21 20.94 12.25
N ARG A 31 -10.54 20.82 10.97
CA ARG A 31 -11.91 21.02 10.43
C ARG A 31 -12.06 20.25 9.13
N GLY A 32 -13.27 19.94 8.72
CA GLY A 32 -13.54 19.36 7.40
C GLY A 32 -13.04 20.25 6.27
N GLY A 33 -12.56 19.65 5.18
CA GLY A 33 -12.15 20.37 3.98
C GLY A 33 -10.74 20.07 3.49
N ASP A 34 -10.04 21.10 3.04
CA ASP A 34 -8.87 21.00 2.21
C ASP A 34 -7.57 20.58 2.94
N ILE A 35 -6.63 20.15 2.12
CA ILE A 35 -5.26 19.79 2.47
C ILE A 35 -4.53 20.90 3.28
N GLU A 36 -4.93 22.14 3.08
CA GLU A 36 -4.39 23.32 3.77
C GLU A 36 -4.71 23.33 5.27
N SER A 37 -5.69 22.51 5.70
CA SER A 37 -6.02 22.34 7.11
C SER A 37 -5.08 21.39 7.86
N LEU A 38 -4.17 20.68 7.18
CA LEU A 38 -3.15 19.83 7.81
C LEU A 38 -2.10 20.72 8.51
N SER A 39 -1.94 20.52 9.81
CA SER A 39 -0.96 21.21 10.65
C SER A 39 -0.36 20.25 11.67
N ILE A 40 0.80 20.64 12.24
CA ILE A 40 1.46 19.82 13.27
C ILE A 40 0.86 20.15 14.64
N HIS A 41 0.43 19.09 15.32
CA HIS A 41 -0.11 19.12 16.68
C HIS A 41 0.80 18.39 17.66
N GLN A 42 0.75 18.83 18.92
CA GLN A 42 1.26 18.07 20.06
C GLN A 42 0.06 17.35 20.70
N LEU A 43 0.03 16.04 20.62
CA LEU A 43 -1.08 15.21 21.12
C LEU A 43 -0.57 14.19 22.13
N PRO A 44 -1.41 13.69 23.04
CA PRO A 44 -1.02 12.61 23.94
C PRO A 44 -0.66 11.35 23.15
N VAL A 45 0.38 10.63 23.59
CA VAL A 45 0.69 9.31 23.05
C VAL A 45 -0.39 8.33 23.51
N PRO A 46 -1.04 7.57 22.60
CA PRO A 46 -2.06 6.61 22.98
C PRO A 46 -1.44 5.44 23.76
N LYS A 47 -2.21 4.87 24.67
CA LYS A 47 -1.84 3.62 25.36
C LYS A 47 -2.53 2.44 24.67
N PRO A 48 -1.80 1.36 24.38
CA PRO A 48 -2.44 0.20 23.74
C PRO A 48 -3.39 -0.49 24.71
N ASN A 49 -4.62 -0.73 24.26
CA ASN A 49 -5.62 -1.54 24.96
C ASN A 49 -5.26 -3.03 24.89
N ALA A 50 -6.07 -3.89 25.53
CA ALA A 50 -5.96 -5.33 25.34
C ALA A 50 -6.19 -5.67 23.84
N GLY A 51 -5.31 -6.51 23.27
CA GLY A 51 -5.35 -6.88 21.85
C GLY A 51 -4.69 -5.85 20.90
N GLU A 52 -4.15 -4.73 21.41
CA GLU A 52 -3.51 -3.69 20.59
C GLU A 52 -2.00 -3.66 20.77
N VAL A 53 -1.32 -3.09 19.79
CA VAL A 53 0.10 -2.73 19.86
C VAL A 53 0.28 -1.23 19.67
N LEU A 54 1.25 -0.64 20.35
CA LEU A 54 1.72 0.73 20.10
C LEU A 54 2.92 0.68 19.16
N ILE A 55 2.82 1.36 18.03
CA ILE A 55 3.90 1.47 17.05
C ILE A 55 4.50 2.87 17.12
N ALA A 56 5.83 2.93 17.28
CA ALA A 56 6.63 4.11 16.98
C ALA A 56 6.81 4.18 15.46
N VAL A 57 6.07 5.07 14.81
CA VAL A 57 5.99 5.15 13.35
C VAL A 57 7.27 5.74 12.78
N ASN A 58 7.85 5.06 11.80
CA ASN A 58 8.97 5.55 10.99
C ASN A 58 8.45 6.20 9.69
N THR A 59 7.60 5.49 8.96
CA THR A 59 7.11 5.92 7.65
C THR A 59 5.62 5.66 7.52
N ALA A 60 4.90 6.61 6.95
CA ALA A 60 3.48 6.48 6.58
C ALA A 60 3.30 6.63 5.07
N GLY A 61 2.35 5.88 4.50
CA GLY A 61 2.00 5.96 3.10
C GLY A 61 0.97 7.04 2.81
N VAL A 62 1.10 7.70 1.65
CA VAL A 62 0.09 8.63 1.14
C VAL A 62 -0.71 7.95 0.03
N GLY A 63 -2.02 7.84 0.22
CA GLY A 63 -2.90 7.17 -0.73
C GLY A 63 -4.04 8.06 -1.21
N VAL A 64 -4.60 7.73 -2.38
CA VAL A 64 -5.71 8.47 -2.99
C VAL A 64 -6.97 8.50 -2.11
N TRP A 65 -7.10 7.56 -1.18
CA TRP A 65 -8.21 7.51 -0.25
C TRP A 65 -8.26 8.71 0.68
N GLN A 66 -7.11 9.11 1.23
CA GLN A 66 -7.04 10.26 2.12
C GLN A 66 -7.41 11.56 1.40
N ALA A 67 -7.08 11.68 0.11
CA ALA A 67 -7.46 12.82 -0.70
C ALA A 67 -8.97 12.84 -1.03
N LYS A 68 -9.55 11.66 -1.33
CA LYS A 68 -10.97 11.54 -1.72
C LYS A 68 -11.93 11.52 -0.54
N PHE A 69 -11.52 10.92 0.59
CA PHE A 69 -12.35 10.70 1.78
C PHE A 69 -11.85 11.49 2.98
N ARG A 70 -11.52 12.77 2.75
CA ARG A 70 -11.18 13.67 3.86
C ARG A 70 -12.36 13.82 4.81
N PRO A 71 -12.08 13.97 6.12
CA PRO A 71 -13.12 14.27 7.09
C PRO A 71 -13.93 15.47 6.63
N ARG A 72 -15.24 15.37 6.76
CA ARG A 72 -16.18 16.48 6.52
C ARG A 72 -16.67 16.99 7.87
N ASP A 73 -17.01 18.28 7.93
CA ASP A 73 -17.68 18.82 9.10
C ASP A 73 -19.05 18.12 9.24
N SER A 74 -19.18 17.32 10.28
CA SER A 74 -20.40 16.62 10.65
C SER A 74 -20.48 16.51 12.17
N ALA A 75 -21.68 16.28 12.70
CA ALA A 75 -21.88 16.10 14.14
C ALA A 75 -21.10 14.90 14.71
N ASP A 76 -20.76 13.92 13.85
CA ASP A 76 -20.06 12.70 14.25
C ASP A 76 -18.55 12.78 14.07
N THR A 77 -18.03 13.88 13.50
CA THR A 77 -16.59 14.05 13.28
C THR A 77 -15.95 14.79 14.46
N HIS A 78 -15.08 14.12 15.19
CA HIS A 78 -14.32 14.71 16.27
C HIS A 78 -12.94 15.15 15.79
N PHE A 79 -12.71 16.46 15.78
CA PHE A 79 -11.41 17.05 15.43
C PHE A 79 -10.51 17.24 16.66
N PRO A 80 -9.17 17.23 16.51
CA PRO A 80 -8.42 17.04 15.28
C PRO A 80 -8.43 15.58 14.80
N VAL A 81 -8.50 15.36 13.47
CA VAL A 81 -8.39 14.03 12.85
C VAL A 81 -6.98 13.84 12.29
N ILE A 82 -6.33 12.76 12.68
CA ILE A 82 -5.01 12.38 12.15
C ILE A 82 -5.23 11.45 10.94
N PRO A 83 -4.76 11.81 9.73
CA PRO A 83 -4.82 10.93 8.56
C PRO A 83 -3.74 9.83 8.57
N GLY A 84 -3.61 9.13 7.44
CA GLY A 84 -2.64 8.06 7.23
C GLY A 84 -3.28 6.69 7.38
N SER A 85 -3.35 5.92 6.28
CA SER A 85 -4.09 4.64 6.27
C SER A 85 -3.18 3.43 6.35
N ASP A 86 -1.89 3.56 6.05
CA ASP A 86 -0.86 2.53 6.21
C ASP A 86 0.47 3.15 6.63
N GLY A 87 1.30 2.33 7.25
CA GLY A 87 2.61 2.76 7.71
C GLY A 87 3.42 1.61 8.28
N ALA A 88 4.67 1.91 8.65
CA ALA A 88 5.61 1.00 9.26
C ALA A 88 6.41 1.69 10.38
N GLY A 89 6.91 0.89 11.29
CA GLY A 89 7.73 1.36 12.41
C GLY A 89 8.15 0.23 13.32
N LYS A 90 8.44 0.58 14.58
CA LYS A 90 8.83 -0.39 15.61
C LYS A 90 7.79 -0.45 16.71
N ILE A 91 7.53 -1.63 17.22
CA ILE A 91 6.65 -1.79 18.38
C ILE A 91 7.29 -1.11 19.59
N ALA A 92 6.57 -0.16 20.18
CA ALA A 92 6.97 0.57 21.38
C ALA A 92 6.35 0.00 22.65
N ALA A 93 5.13 -0.56 22.57
CA ALA A 93 4.47 -1.27 23.67
C ALA A 93 3.49 -2.31 23.12
N VAL A 94 3.15 -3.28 23.96
CA VAL A 94 2.25 -4.39 23.63
C VAL A 94 1.15 -4.45 24.70
N GLY A 95 -0.12 -4.43 24.27
CA GLY A 95 -1.26 -4.56 25.15
C GLY A 95 -1.48 -5.99 25.65
N ALA A 96 -2.29 -6.14 26.68
CA ALA A 96 -2.61 -7.45 27.24
C ALA A 96 -3.25 -8.38 26.19
N GLY A 97 -2.89 -9.66 26.21
CA GLY A 97 -3.45 -10.69 25.32
C GLY A 97 -2.88 -10.70 23.90
N VAL A 98 -1.97 -9.80 23.54
CA VAL A 98 -1.28 -9.84 22.25
C VAL A 98 -0.19 -10.91 22.26
N HIS A 99 -0.17 -11.74 21.24
CA HIS A 99 0.83 -12.78 21.01
C HIS A 99 1.55 -12.58 19.69
N GLY A 100 2.80 -13.05 19.59
CA GLY A 100 3.58 -13.00 18.35
C GLY A 100 4.30 -11.68 18.09
N PHE A 101 4.14 -10.66 18.94
CA PHE A 101 4.82 -9.38 18.87
C PHE A 101 5.52 -9.03 20.18
N LYS A 102 6.65 -8.30 20.07
CA LYS A 102 7.39 -7.74 21.22
C LYS A 102 7.93 -6.35 20.90
N VAL A 103 8.26 -5.60 21.95
CA VAL A 103 8.92 -4.30 21.82
C VAL A 103 10.19 -4.41 20.99
N GLY A 104 10.35 -3.49 20.03
CA GLY A 104 11.45 -3.43 19.09
C GLY A 104 11.24 -4.16 17.76
N ASP A 105 10.19 -4.99 17.62
CA ASP A 105 9.89 -5.65 16.36
C ASP A 105 9.58 -4.61 15.28
N GLU A 106 10.15 -4.79 14.09
CA GLU A 106 9.83 -3.99 12.91
C GLU A 106 8.54 -4.52 12.27
N VAL A 107 7.56 -3.63 12.17
CA VAL A 107 6.20 -3.98 11.75
C VAL A 107 5.65 -2.97 10.76
N TYR A 108 4.67 -3.40 9.98
CA TYR A 108 3.86 -2.56 9.12
C TYR A 108 2.39 -2.94 9.24
N GLY A 109 1.48 -2.02 8.90
CA GLY A 109 0.07 -2.30 9.10
C GLY A 109 -0.86 -1.33 8.41
N VAL A 110 -2.16 -1.57 8.63
CA VAL A 110 -3.27 -0.79 8.07
C VAL A 110 -4.18 -0.33 9.21
N HIS A 111 -4.33 0.98 9.33
CA HIS A 111 -5.27 1.63 10.25
C HIS A 111 -5.39 3.11 9.89
N GLY A 112 -6.30 3.86 10.48
CA GLY A 112 -6.25 5.33 10.44
C GLY A 112 -5.10 5.85 11.32
N SER A 113 -4.70 7.12 11.12
CA SER A 113 -3.82 7.88 12.03
C SER A 113 -2.31 7.58 11.97
N PHE A 114 -1.79 7.07 10.85
CA PHE A 114 -0.34 6.89 10.70
C PHE A 114 0.47 8.20 10.54
N TYR A 115 -0.18 9.36 10.37
CA TYR A 115 0.55 10.63 10.34
C TYR A 115 0.84 11.17 11.76
N ALA A 116 1.29 10.28 12.64
CA ALA A 116 1.67 10.56 14.01
C ALA A 116 2.90 9.75 14.42
N GLU A 117 3.71 10.29 15.34
CA GLU A 117 4.92 9.60 15.83
C GLU A 117 4.62 8.26 16.53
N TYR A 118 3.40 8.11 17.04
CA TYR A 118 2.90 6.86 17.63
C TYR A 118 1.46 6.60 17.24
N ILE A 119 1.13 5.32 17.07
CA ILE A 119 -0.23 4.86 16.82
C ILE A 119 -0.50 3.59 17.62
N SER A 120 -1.68 3.50 18.26
CA SER A 120 -2.20 2.25 18.82
C SER A 120 -3.23 1.65 17.88
N LEU A 121 -3.11 0.37 17.57
CA LEU A 121 -4.02 -0.31 16.67
C LEU A 121 -4.10 -1.82 17.00
N PRO A 122 -5.20 -2.51 16.60
CA PRO A 122 -5.35 -3.94 16.79
C PRO A 122 -4.18 -4.73 16.20
N ALA A 123 -3.66 -5.70 16.95
CA ALA A 123 -2.55 -6.55 16.50
C ALA A 123 -2.88 -7.32 15.21
N ASP A 124 -4.16 -7.61 14.95
CA ASP A 124 -4.61 -8.27 13.71
C ASP A 124 -4.43 -7.39 12.45
N ASN A 125 -4.27 -6.09 12.61
CA ASN A 125 -4.00 -5.15 11.52
C ASN A 125 -2.50 -4.89 11.29
N VAL A 126 -1.64 -5.69 11.90
CA VAL A 126 -0.19 -5.52 11.90
C VAL A 126 0.50 -6.81 11.49
N ALA A 127 1.61 -6.69 10.79
CA ALA A 127 2.51 -7.80 10.47
C ALA A 127 3.98 -7.40 10.64
N HIS A 128 4.84 -8.38 10.85
CA HIS A 128 6.29 -8.16 10.76
C HIS A 128 6.67 -7.73 9.35
N VAL A 129 7.60 -6.79 9.25
CA VAL A 129 8.16 -6.38 7.94
C VAL A 129 8.77 -7.60 7.24
N PRO A 130 8.44 -7.85 5.96
CA PRO A 130 8.99 -8.98 5.21
C PRO A 130 10.52 -8.87 5.09
N LYS A 131 11.20 -10.00 5.06
CA LYS A 131 12.66 -10.03 4.92
C LYS A 131 13.14 -9.31 3.67
N GLY A 132 14.10 -8.41 3.85
CA GLY A 132 14.71 -7.67 2.74
C GLY A 132 13.96 -6.40 2.34
N VAL A 133 12.88 -6.04 3.04
CA VAL A 133 12.15 -4.78 2.86
C VAL A 133 12.57 -3.80 3.96
N GLY A 134 12.89 -2.57 3.60
CA GLY A 134 13.19 -1.49 4.54
C GLY A 134 11.92 -0.86 5.13
N LEU A 135 12.06 -0.08 6.21
CA LEU A 135 10.90 0.56 6.87
C LEU A 135 10.22 1.59 5.95
N THR A 136 10.96 2.25 5.07
CA THR A 136 10.37 3.20 4.10
C THR A 136 9.45 2.47 3.12
N GLU A 137 9.95 1.39 2.51
CA GLU A 137 9.17 0.57 1.58
C GLU A 137 8.00 -0.13 2.29
N ALA A 138 8.23 -0.63 3.51
CA ALA A 138 7.18 -1.26 4.32
C ALA A 138 6.05 -0.28 4.67
N GLY A 139 6.39 0.99 4.93
CA GLY A 139 5.42 2.06 5.24
C GLY A 139 4.44 2.37 4.10
N ILE A 140 4.79 2.02 2.88
CA ILE A 140 3.95 2.23 1.68
C ILE A 140 3.45 0.93 1.07
N LEU A 141 3.79 -0.22 1.66
CA LEU A 141 3.52 -1.55 1.11
C LEU A 141 2.11 -2.06 1.42
N ALA A 142 1.62 -1.87 2.66
CA ALA A 142 0.48 -2.62 3.18
C ALA A 142 -0.76 -2.54 2.28
N ILE A 143 -1.32 -1.36 2.08
CA ILE A 143 -2.54 -1.18 1.27
C ILE A 143 -2.28 -1.53 -0.20
N SER A 144 -1.15 -1.05 -0.74
CA SER A 144 -0.83 -1.28 -2.16
C SER A 144 -0.59 -2.77 -2.44
N GLY A 145 0.11 -3.47 -1.54
CA GLY A 145 0.39 -4.89 -1.65
C GLY A 145 -0.84 -5.77 -1.49
N LEU A 146 -1.65 -5.51 -0.45
CA LEU A 146 -2.90 -6.24 -0.25
C LEU A 146 -3.87 -6.05 -1.41
N SER A 147 -4.03 -4.80 -1.90
CA SER A 147 -4.87 -4.52 -3.06
C SER A 147 -4.38 -5.25 -4.32
N ALA A 148 -3.07 -5.18 -4.60
CA ALA A 148 -2.49 -5.84 -5.76
C ALA A 148 -2.63 -7.37 -5.69
N LEU A 149 -2.25 -7.96 -4.56
CA LEU A 149 -2.26 -9.42 -4.39
C LEU A 149 -3.68 -9.98 -4.48
N GLN A 150 -4.63 -9.40 -3.75
CA GLN A 150 -6.02 -9.86 -3.76
C GLN A 150 -6.69 -9.62 -5.11
N GLY A 151 -6.39 -8.50 -5.79
CA GLY A 151 -6.86 -8.27 -7.16
C GLY A 151 -6.40 -9.38 -8.12
N ILE A 152 -5.14 -9.77 -8.06
CA ILE A 152 -4.56 -10.82 -8.90
C ILE A 152 -5.07 -12.22 -8.51
N ASP A 153 -4.99 -12.57 -7.22
CA ASP A 153 -5.25 -13.95 -6.76
C ASP A 153 -6.72 -14.25 -6.52
N ASP A 154 -7.44 -13.35 -5.85
CA ASP A 154 -8.78 -13.64 -5.34
C ASP A 154 -9.86 -13.18 -6.32
N ILE A 155 -9.68 -11.99 -6.91
CA ILE A 155 -10.69 -11.39 -7.78
C ILE A 155 -10.53 -11.87 -9.24
N LEU A 156 -9.35 -11.69 -9.82
CA LEU A 156 -9.06 -12.15 -11.17
C LEU A 156 -8.77 -13.64 -11.23
N GLN A 157 -8.30 -14.25 -10.13
CA GLN A 157 -7.91 -15.66 -10.09
C GLN A 157 -6.95 -16.01 -11.23
N LEU A 158 -5.93 -15.13 -11.40
CA LEU A 158 -5.04 -15.15 -12.55
C LEU A 158 -4.23 -16.45 -12.62
N GLN A 159 -4.23 -17.07 -13.79
CA GLN A 159 -3.54 -18.34 -14.03
C GLN A 159 -2.25 -18.14 -14.82
N LYS A 160 -1.34 -19.11 -14.69
CA LYS A 160 -0.10 -19.14 -15.48
C LYS A 160 -0.40 -19.11 -16.98
N GLY A 161 0.29 -18.24 -17.70
CA GLY A 161 0.16 -18.07 -19.14
C GLY A 161 -0.98 -17.15 -19.59
N GLU A 162 -1.90 -16.77 -18.69
CA GLU A 162 -2.95 -15.81 -19.00
C GLU A 162 -2.38 -14.43 -19.31
N LYS A 163 -3.09 -13.67 -20.11
CA LYS A 163 -2.74 -12.34 -20.61
C LYS A 163 -3.58 -11.31 -19.87
N LEU A 164 -2.89 -10.45 -19.12
CA LEU A 164 -3.47 -9.41 -18.26
C LEU A 164 -3.11 -8.03 -18.77
N ILE A 165 -4.09 -7.14 -18.88
CA ILE A 165 -3.83 -5.69 -18.92
C ILE A 165 -3.88 -5.14 -17.50
N ILE A 166 -2.85 -4.39 -17.12
CA ILE A 166 -2.86 -3.57 -15.90
C ILE A 166 -2.98 -2.11 -16.34
N HIS A 167 -4.15 -1.51 -16.09
CA HIS A 167 -4.40 -0.10 -16.39
C HIS A 167 -4.01 0.78 -15.19
N GLY A 168 -3.11 1.75 -15.41
CA GLY A 168 -2.51 2.53 -14.32
C GLY A 168 -1.33 1.81 -13.66
N ALA A 169 -0.55 1.08 -14.45
CA ALA A 169 0.49 0.16 -13.99
C ALA A 169 1.68 0.84 -13.26
N ALA A 170 1.94 2.13 -13.50
CA ALA A 170 3.06 2.85 -12.88
C ALA A 170 2.77 3.37 -11.46
N GLY A 171 1.51 3.33 -11.00
CA GLY A 171 1.10 3.78 -9.66
C GLY A 171 1.43 2.77 -8.55
N GLY A 172 1.15 3.15 -7.29
CA GLY A 172 1.53 2.33 -6.11
C GLY A 172 1.02 0.89 -6.15
N VAL A 173 -0.28 0.68 -6.45
CA VAL A 173 -0.85 -0.68 -6.59
C VAL A 173 -0.35 -1.34 -7.88
N GLY A 174 -0.28 -0.58 -8.98
CA GLY A 174 0.06 -1.10 -10.30
C GLY A 174 1.47 -1.69 -10.38
N THR A 175 2.45 -1.03 -9.78
CA THR A 175 3.85 -1.49 -9.75
C THR A 175 4.00 -2.84 -9.03
N LEU A 176 3.23 -3.09 -7.98
CA LEU A 176 3.20 -4.38 -7.29
C LEU A 176 2.38 -5.41 -8.07
N ALA A 177 1.25 -4.99 -8.67
CA ALA A 177 0.42 -5.88 -9.48
C ALA A 177 1.18 -6.46 -10.69
N VAL A 178 2.01 -5.65 -11.38
CA VAL A 178 2.90 -6.16 -12.44
C VAL A 178 3.76 -7.30 -11.90
N GLN A 179 4.43 -7.10 -10.79
CA GLN A 179 5.38 -8.06 -10.24
C GLN A 179 4.69 -9.32 -9.70
N PHE A 180 3.53 -9.18 -9.04
CA PHE A 180 2.75 -10.33 -8.57
C PHE A 180 2.15 -11.13 -9.74
N ALA A 181 1.67 -10.47 -10.79
CA ALA A 181 1.22 -11.15 -12.00
C ALA A 181 2.36 -11.96 -12.66
N LYS A 182 3.58 -11.38 -12.71
CA LYS A 182 4.77 -12.12 -13.19
C LYS A 182 5.12 -13.29 -12.29
N LEU A 183 4.99 -13.17 -10.96
CA LEU A 183 5.19 -14.28 -10.03
C LEU A 183 4.20 -15.44 -10.30
N ARG A 184 2.98 -15.14 -10.75
CA ARG A 184 1.98 -16.15 -11.16
C ARG A 184 2.25 -16.73 -12.56
N GLY A 185 3.26 -16.23 -13.26
CA GLY A 185 3.61 -16.66 -14.61
C GLY A 185 2.69 -16.14 -15.71
N ALA A 186 1.94 -15.08 -15.42
CA ALA A 186 1.11 -14.39 -16.40
C ALA A 186 1.95 -13.52 -17.35
N LYS A 187 1.36 -13.15 -18.49
CA LYS A 187 1.87 -12.13 -19.40
C LYS A 187 1.16 -10.81 -19.11
N VAL A 188 1.91 -9.71 -19.07
CA VAL A 188 1.41 -8.39 -18.66
C VAL A 188 1.60 -7.37 -19.79
N LEU A 189 0.50 -6.78 -20.25
CA LEU A 189 0.48 -5.53 -20.99
C LEU A 189 0.16 -4.39 -20.01
N ALA A 190 1.10 -3.49 -19.81
CA ALA A 190 0.95 -2.36 -18.91
C ALA A 190 0.48 -1.11 -19.68
N THR A 191 -0.51 -0.38 -19.16
CA THR A 191 -0.80 0.97 -19.65
C THR A 191 -0.24 2.01 -18.70
N VAL A 192 0.39 3.02 -19.24
CA VAL A 192 1.05 4.12 -18.52
C VAL A 192 0.75 5.45 -19.20
N SER A 193 1.08 6.57 -18.57
CA SER A 193 0.78 7.92 -19.10
C SER A 193 1.95 8.60 -19.79
N ASP A 194 3.19 8.08 -19.61
CA ASP A 194 4.41 8.69 -20.09
C ASP A 194 5.57 7.68 -20.21
N ASP A 195 6.69 8.12 -20.77
CA ASP A 195 7.87 7.29 -21.04
C ASP A 195 8.58 6.86 -19.74
N ALA A 196 8.55 7.68 -18.69
CA ALA A 196 9.14 7.32 -17.40
C ALA A 196 8.36 6.16 -16.74
N GLY A 197 7.03 6.20 -16.83
CA GLY A 197 6.18 5.09 -16.43
C GLY A 197 6.43 3.84 -17.26
N ALA A 198 6.63 3.98 -18.58
CA ALA A 198 6.96 2.86 -19.46
C ALA A 198 8.28 2.20 -19.07
N ALA A 199 9.33 2.98 -18.84
CA ALA A 199 10.62 2.49 -18.39
C ALA A 199 10.51 1.75 -17.05
N LEU A 200 9.75 2.32 -16.08
CA LEU A 200 9.54 1.71 -14.78
C LEU A 200 8.87 0.34 -14.91
N VAL A 201 7.69 0.26 -15.56
CA VAL A 201 6.94 -1.00 -15.61
C VAL A 201 7.64 -2.09 -16.44
N THR A 202 8.41 -1.69 -17.47
CA THR A 202 9.30 -2.61 -18.21
C THR A 202 10.36 -3.21 -17.28
N LYS A 203 11.01 -2.38 -16.47
CA LYS A 203 12.00 -2.84 -15.47
C LYS A 203 11.34 -3.78 -14.44
N LEU A 204 10.07 -3.55 -14.09
CA LEU A 204 9.31 -4.40 -13.17
C LEU A 204 8.78 -5.70 -13.81
N GLY A 205 9.00 -5.90 -15.11
CA GLY A 205 8.72 -7.15 -15.80
C GLY A 205 7.47 -7.17 -16.67
N ALA A 206 6.88 -6.01 -17.01
CA ALA A 206 5.83 -5.97 -18.03
C ALA A 206 6.36 -6.50 -19.38
N ASP A 207 5.59 -7.39 -20.03
CA ASP A 207 5.97 -8.00 -21.31
C ASP A 207 5.73 -7.05 -22.50
N ALA A 208 4.76 -6.12 -22.35
CA ALA A 208 4.47 -5.07 -23.31
C ALA A 208 3.96 -3.82 -22.57
N VAL A 209 4.12 -2.66 -23.21
CA VAL A 209 3.70 -1.37 -22.64
C VAL A 209 3.03 -0.55 -23.73
N VAL A 210 1.96 0.17 -23.36
CA VAL A 210 1.32 1.16 -24.22
C VAL A 210 1.04 2.44 -23.45
N ASN A 211 1.25 3.58 -24.09
CA ASN A 211 0.84 4.87 -23.54
C ASN A 211 -0.69 4.99 -23.65
N GLY A 212 -1.38 5.02 -22.50
CA GLY A 212 -2.84 5.06 -22.44
C GLY A 212 -3.45 6.39 -22.88
N ARG A 213 -2.65 7.46 -23.07
CA ARG A 213 -3.11 8.77 -23.50
C ARG A 213 -2.97 8.97 -25.01
N THR A 214 -1.90 8.47 -25.59
CA THR A 214 -1.51 8.78 -26.97
C THR A 214 -1.38 7.54 -27.85
N GLY A 215 -1.29 6.34 -27.24
CA GLY A 215 -1.10 5.08 -27.96
C GLY A 215 -2.41 4.41 -28.34
N ASP A 216 -2.35 3.55 -29.35
CA ASP A 216 -3.46 2.67 -29.75
C ASP A 216 -3.48 1.42 -28.86
N ILE A 217 -4.30 1.48 -27.78
CA ILE A 217 -4.48 0.37 -26.85
C ILE A 217 -5.01 -0.87 -27.56
N ALA A 218 -5.93 -0.70 -28.49
CA ALA A 218 -6.54 -1.81 -29.22
C ALA A 218 -5.52 -2.52 -30.11
N ALA A 219 -4.68 -1.79 -30.83
CA ALA A 219 -3.61 -2.37 -31.63
C ALA A 219 -2.55 -3.06 -30.76
N ALA A 220 -2.14 -2.45 -29.65
CA ALA A 220 -1.21 -3.05 -28.69
C ALA A 220 -1.76 -4.35 -28.10
N ALA A 221 -3.03 -4.37 -27.70
CA ALA A 221 -3.69 -5.54 -27.15
C ALA A 221 -3.86 -6.66 -28.21
N ARG A 222 -4.23 -6.33 -29.45
CA ARG A 222 -4.28 -7.33 -30.53
C ARG A 222 -2.93 -7.97 -30.82
N SER A 223 -1.86 -7.20 -30.81
CA SER A 223 -0.49 -7.71 -30.97
C SER A 223 -0.08 -8.61 -29.80
N PHE A 224 -0.44 -8.23 -28.59
CA PHE A 224 -0.12 -8.94 -27.36
C PHE A 224 -0.98 -10.19 -27.16
N ALA A 225 -2.27 -10.13 -27.50
CA ALA A 225 -3.27 -11.14 -27.27
C ALA A 225 -4.21 -11.22 -28.49
N PRO A 226 -3.86 -11.89 -29.61
CA PRO A 226 -4.69 -11.95 -30.81
C PRO A 226 -6.10 -12.50 -30.59
N ASP A 227 -6.27 -13.40 -29.62
CA ASP A 227 -7.57 -14.02 -29.25
C ASP A 227 -8.30 -13.23 -28.15
N GLY A 228 -7.85 -12.01 -27.82
CA GLY A 228 -8.30 -11.19 -26.71
C GLY A 228 -7.57 -11.47 -25.40
N VAL A 229 -7.56 -10.47 -24.51
CA VAL A 229 -6.93 -10.61 -23.19
C VAL A 229 -7.84 -11.37 -22.21
N ASP A 230 -7.26 -12.08 -21.25
CA ASP A 230 -8.01 -12.86 -20.28
C ASP A 230 -8.57 -11.99 -19.15
N ALA A 231 -7.85 -10.93 -18.78
CA ALA A 231 -8.23 -10.07 -17.66
C ALA A 231 -7.74 -8.63 -17.81
N VAL A 232 -8.46 -7.71 -17.14
CA VAL A 232 -8.05 -6.31 -16.95
C VAL A 232 -8.05 -6.01 -15.46
N PHE A 233 -6.93 -5.52 -14.95
CA PHE A 233 -6.83 -4.95 -13.60
C PHE A 233 -6.86 -3.42 -13.72
N ALA A 234 -7.98 -2.82 -13.34
CA ALA A 234 -8.23 -1.41 -13.48
C ALA A 234 -7.87 -0.65 -12.20
N LEU A 235 -6.92 0.28 -12.29
CA LEU A 235 -6.44 1.10 -11.17
C LEU A 235 -6.67 2.59 -11.40
N ALA A 236 -7.20 2.96 -12.56
CA ALA A 236 -7.68 4.28 -12.93
C ALA A 236 -8.91 4.14 -13.81
N GLY A 237 -9.78 5.14 -13.80
CA GLY A 237 -10.96 5.19 -14.66
C GLY A 237 -10.71 5.96 -15.96
N GLY A 238 -11.78 6.14 -16.77
CA GLY A 238 -11.77 6.95 -17.97
C GLY A 238 -11.70 6.16 -19.28
N ASP A 239 -11.65 6.88 -20.41
CA ASP A 239 -11.78 6.27 -21.74
C ASP A 239 -10.69 5.24 -22.06
N ALA A 240 -9.46 5.47 -21.60
CA ALA A 240 -8.38 4.49 -21.77
C ALA A 240 -8.68 3.14 -21.09
N LEU A 241 -9.36 3.15 -19.94
CA LEU A 241 -9.84 1.91 -19.29
C LEU A 241 -10.89 1.22 -20.15
N GLU A 242 -11.85 1.99 -20.70
CA GLU A 242 -12.90 1.43 -21.57
C GLU A 242 -12.27 0.73 -22.79
N HIS A 243 -11.25 1.34 -23.42
CA HIS A 243 -10.50 0.70 -24.49
C HIS A 243 -9.77 -0.58 -24.04
N CYS A 244 -9.24 -0.62 -22.81
CA CYS A 244 -8.67 -1.85 -22.28
C CYS A 244 -9.73 -2.96 -22.14
N ILE A 245 -10.91 -2.62 -21.60
CA ILE A 245 -12.01 -3.58 -21.38
C ILE A 245 -12.55 -4.12 -22.72
N ASP A 246 -12.61 -3.29 -23.75
CA ASP A 246 -13.07 -3.69 -25.09
C ASP A 246 -12.12 -4.69 -25.79
N THR A 247 -10.90 -4.89 -25.27
CA THR A 247 -9.95 -5.91 -25.77
C THR A 247 -10.06 -7.28 -25.09
N LEU A 248 -10.95 -7.41 -24.12
CA LEU A 248 -11.19 -8.69 -23.46
C LEU A 248 -11.74 -9.74 -24.44
N ARG A 249 -11.41 -10.99 -24.19
CA ARG A 249 -11.97 -12.13 -24.93
C ARG A 249 -13.49 -12.17 -24.81
N HIS A 250 -14.17 -12.53 -25.90
CA HIS A 250 -15.64 -12.52 -25.99
C HIS A 250 -16.30 -13.89 -25.72
N ASP A 251 -15.58 -14.83 -25.14
CA ASP A 251 -16.05 -16.20 -24.87
C ASP A 251 -16.67 -16.37 -23.47
N GLY A 252 -16.98 -15.28 -22.78
CA GLY A 252 -17.57 -15.26 -21.44
C GLY A 252 -16.57 -15.47 -20.30
N ARG A 253 -15.27 -15.61 -20.60
CA ARG A 253 -14.21 -15.80 -19.59
C ARG A 253 -13.44 -14.51 -19.26
N GLY A 254 -13.73 -13.41 -19.94
CA GLY A 254 -13.15 -12.10 -19.67
C GLY A 254 -13.45 -11.61 -18.25
N ARG A 255 -12.44 -11.06 -17.55
CA ARG A 255 -12.55 -10.63 -16.16
C ARG A 255 -11.99 -9.22 -15.98
N VAL A 256 -12.67 -8.43 -15.16
CA VAL A 256 -12.21 -7.10 -14.73
C VAL A 256 -12.23 -7.03 -13.21
N ALA A 257 -11.11 -6.65 -12.60
CA ALA A 257 -11.05 -6.23 -11.21
C ALA A 257 -10.84 -4.72 -11.13
N TYR A 258 -11.59 -4.05 -10.27
CA TYR A 258 -11.42 -2.62 -10.02
C TYR A 258 -11.69 -2.26 -8.57
N LEU A 259 -10.95 -1.27 -8.07
CA LEU A 259 -10.99 -0.90 -6.66
C LEU A 259 -12.16 0.01 -6.33
N TYR A 260 -12.74 -0.20 -5.15
CA TYR A 260 -13.70 0.74 -4.57
C TYR A 260 -13.11 2.16 -4.52
N GLY A 261 -13.94 3.17 -4.85
CA GLY A 261 -13.51 4.57 -4.96
C GLY A 261 -12.89 4.98 -6.29
N MET A 262 -12.84 4.09 -7.26
CA MET A 262 -12.53 4.48 -8.65
C MET A 262 -13.59 5.44 -9.17
N ASP A 263 -13.14 6.48 -9.87
CA ASP A 263 -14.00 7.47 -10.51
C ASP A 263 -13.33 7.98 -11.80
N PRO A 264 -14.02 7.92 -12.97
CA PRO A 264 -15.31 7.26 -13.18
C PRO A 264 -15.23 5.73 -13.07
N LEU A 265 -16.34 5.11 -12.68
CA LEU A 265 -16.49 3.65 -12.72
C LEU A 265 -16.48 3.14 -14.15
N PRO A 266 -15.96 1.93 -14.41
CA PRO A 266 -16.05 1.30 -15.73
C PRO A 266 -17.49 1.00 -16.09
N ARG A 267 -17.81 1.14 -17.38
CA ARG A 267 -19.16 0.84 -17.91
C ARG A 267 -19.39 -0.68 -17.87
N PRO A 268 -20.59 -1.13 -17.46
CA PRO A 268 -20.91 -2.56 -17.50
C PRO A 268 -20.77 -3.16 -18.90
N ARG A 269 -20.26 -4.38 -18.98
CA ARG A 269 -20.13 -5.15 -20.22
C ARG A 269 -20.89 -6.46 -20.14
N PHE A 270 -21.62 -6.79 -21.21
CA PHE A 270 -22.27 -8.10 -21.31
C PHE A 270 -21.21 -9.19 -21.49
N ALA A 271 -21.40 -10.34 -20.84
CA ALA A 271 -20.48 -11.48 -20.89
C ALA A 271 -19.07 -11.26 -20.33
N VAL A 272 -18.86 -10.20 -19.52
CA VAL A 272 -17.62 -9.93 -18.81
C VAL A 272 -17.90 -9.94 -17.30
N ARG A 273 -17.11 -10.70 -16.54
CA ARG A 273 -17.19 -10.66 -15.07
C ARG A 273 -16.46 -9.42 -14.53
N MET A 274 -17.21 -8.41 -14.15
CA MET A 274 -16.68 -7.16 -13.58
C MET A 274 -16.87 -7.15 -12.06
N THR A 275 -15.78 -7.06 -11.31
CA THR A 275 -15.81 -7.16 -9.84
C THR A 275 -15.21 -5.92 -9.21
N LEU A 276 -16.06 -5.14 -8.54
CA LEU A 276 -15.65 -4.10 -7.61
C LEU A 276 -15.20 -4.75 -6.29
N TYR A 277 -14.04 -4.37 -5.76
CA TYR A 277 -13.57 -4.87 -4.48
C TYR A 277 -12.84 -3.81 -3.67
N SER A 278 -12.77 -4.04 -2.36
CA SER A 278 -11.85 -3.40 -1.45
C SER A 278 -10.92 -4.46 -0.88
N PHE A 279 -9.67 -4.12 -0.56
CA PHE A 279 -8.78 -5.05 0.11
C PHE A 279 -9.30 -5.40 1.51
N ILE A 280 -8.96 -6.58 1.98
CA ILE A 280 -9.18 -7.05 3.34
C ILE A 280 -7.80 -7.10 4.01
N ALA A 281 -7.70 -6.57 5.24
CA ALA A 281 -6.52 -6.72 6.09
C ALA A 281 -6.84 -7.71 7.22
N GLY A 282 -5.84 -8.47 7.62
CA GLY A 282 -5.92 -9.43 8.72
C GLY A 282 -4.70 -10.34 8.73
N PRO A 283 -4.49 -11.14 9.78
CA PRO A 283 -3.30 -11.97 9.94
C PRO A 283 -3.02 -12.89 8.75
N ARG A 284 -4.07 -13.52 8.21
CA ARG A 284 -3.98 -14.41 7.05
C ARG A 284 -3.56 -13.67 5.79
N GLU A 285 -4.14 -12.50 5.55
CA GLU A 285 -3.89 -11.68 4.38
C GLU A 285 -2.47 -11.11 4.40
N PHE A 286 -2.02 -10.68 5.57
CA PHE A 286 -0.63 -10.25 5.76
C PHE A 286 0.37 -11.41 5.60
N GLU A 287 0.06 -12.59 6.11
CA GLU A 287 0.90 -13.78 5.88
C GLU A 287 1.04 -14.10 4.39
N ARG A 288 -0.06 -14.04 3.64
CA ARG A 288 -0.06 -14.23 2.18
C ARG A 288 0.77 -13.15 1.48
N LEU A 289 0.61 -11.88 1.90
CA LEU A 289 1.38 -10.78 1.33
C LEU A 289 2.88 -10.95 1.60
N ASN A 290 3.26 -11.28 2.84
CA ASN A 290 4.67 -11.51 3.20
C ASN A 290 5.27 -12.64 2.36
N LYS A 291 4.57 -13.77 2.21
CA LYS A 291 5.01 -14.88 1.35
C LYS A 291 5.19 -14.45 -0.12
N ALA A 292 4.27 -13.65 -0.66
CA ALA A 292 4.37 -13.16 -2.02
C ALA A 292 5.53 -12.17 -2.20
N VAL A 293 5.75 -11.27 -1.22
CA VAL A 293 6.87 -10.32 -1.21
C VAL A 293 8.21 -11.06 -1.09
N GLU A 294 8.34 -12.00 -0.19
CA GLU A 294 9.58 -12.78 -0.02
C GLU A 294 9.91 -13.63 -1.26
N ALA A 295 8.89 -14.15 -1.95
CA ALA A 295 9.05 -14.93 -3.17
C ALA A 295 9.40 -14.07 -4.39
N ALA A 296 8.68 -12.96 -4.59
CA ALA A 296 8.87 -12.07 -5.73
C ALA A 296 10.07 -11.14 -5.55
N LYS A 297 10.43 -10.81 -4.30
CA LYS A 297 11.41 -9.74 -3.93
C LYS A 297 11.13 -8.46 -4.72
N PRO A 298 9.89 -7.95 -4.69
CA PRO A 298 9.50 -6.87 -5.55
C PRO A 298 10.22 -5.59 -5.19
N GLN A 299 10.44 -4.76 -6.20
CA GLN A 299 10.74 -3.36 -5.95
C GLN A 299 9.46 -2.67 -5.49
N VAL A 300 9.55 -1.86 -4.44
CA VAL A 300 8.47 -1.00 -3.94
C VAL A 300 8.83 0.45 -4.25
N PRO A 301 8.45 0.99 -5.42
CA PRO A 301 8.91 2.30 -5.84
C PRO A 301 8.37 3.41 -4.94
N VAL A 302 9.27 4.21 -4.39
CA VAL A 302 8.97 5.45 -3.67
C VAL A 302 8.96 6.58 -4.69
N ALA A 303 7.77 7.15 -4.95
CA ALA A 303 7.58 8.21 -5.95
C ALA A 303 8.10 9.57 -5.48
N ALA A 304 7.99 9.84 -4.19
CA ALA A 304 8.48 11.04 -3.51
C ALA A 304 8.50 10.82 -2.00
N GLU A 305 9.33 11.57 -1.30
CA GLU A 305 9.50 11.50 0.14
C GLU A 305 9.29 12.88 0.76
N TYR A 306 8.58 12.94 1.88
CA TYR A 306 8.26 14.17 2.60
C TYR A 306 8.46 13.97 4.10
N SER A 307 8.70 15.06 4.83
CA SER A 307 8.65 15.03 6.30
C SER A 307 7.19 15.05 6.78
N LEU A 308 6.97 14.69 8.05
CA LEU A 308 5.64 14.80 8.67
C LEU A 308 5.09 16.24 8.59
N ALA A 309 5.96 17.26 8.73
CA ALA A 309 5.57 18.67 8.63
C ALA A 309 5.10 19.06 7.21
N ASP A 310 5.57 18.33 6.19
CA ASP A 310 5.23 18.56 4.79
C ASP A 310 4.09 17.66 4.29
N ALA A 311 3.34 17.02 5.19
CA ALA A 311 2.25 16.10 4.81
C ALA A 311 1.22 16.77 3.86
N GLY A 312 0.94 18.07 4.02
CA GLY A 312 0.09 18.82 3.10
C GLY A 312 0.66 18.90 1.69
N GLN A 313 1.99 19.07 1.54
CA GLN A 313 2.66 19.09 0.24
C GLN A 313 2.66 17.69 -0.41
N ALA A 314 2.81 16.63 0.39
CA ALA A 314 2.70 15.25 -0.07
C ALA A 314 1.32 14.97 -0.71
N HIS A 315 0.25 15.48 -0.11
CA HIS A 315 -1.10 15.38 -0.68
C HIS A 315 -1.27 16.21 -1.96
N LYS A 316 -0.77 17.45 -2.01
CA LYS A 316 -0.77 18.27 -3.23
C LYS A 316 -0.02 17.55 -4.36
N ARG A 317 1.11 16.90 -4.06
CA ARG A 317 1.86 16.11 -5.03
C ARG A 317 1.05 14.89 -5.52
N LEU A 318 0.31 14.22 -4.61
CA LEU A 318 -0.57 13.10 -4.97
C LEU A 318 -1.69 13.56 -5.92
N GLU A 319 -2.34 14.68 -5.63
CA GLU A 319 -3.44 15.24 -6.42
C GLU A 319 -3.00 15.68 -7.82
N ALA A 320 -1.77 16.13 -7.98
CA ALA A 320 -1.19 16.42 -9.29
C ALA A 320 -1.06 15.17 -10.20
N GLY A 321 -1.21 13.98 -9.64
CA GLY A 321 -1.16 12.72 -10.38
C GLY A 321 0.22 12.35 -10.92
N HIS A 322 0.26 11.41 -11.86
CA HIS A 322 1.49 10.95 -12.53
C HIS A 322 2.62 10.55 -11.57
N LEU A 323 2.27 9.68 -10.61
CA LEU A 323 3.22 9.12 -9.66
C LEU A 323 3.80 7.81 -10.19
N LEU A 324 5.12 7.65 -10.01
CA LEU A 324 5.86 6.42 -10.29
C LEU A 324 6.06 5.64 -8.98
N GLY A 325 5.02 4.93 -8.54
CA GLY A 325 4.98 4.28 -7.23
C GLY A 325 4.08 5.02 -6.24
N LYS A 326 4.48 5.03 -4.95
CA LYS A 326 3.72 5.63 -3.85
C LYS A 326 4.54 6.67 -3.09
N ILE A 327 3.90 7.68 -2.54
CA ILE A 327 4.54 8.71 -1.72
C ILE A 327 4.71 8.18 -0.30
N ALA A 328 5.88 8.46 0.29
CA ALA A 328 6.21 8.19 1.69
C ALA A 328 6.30 9.50 2.50
N ILE A 329 5.82 9.46 3.74
CA ILE A 329 6.03 10.49 4.75
C ILE A 329 6.94 9.91 5.82
N HIS A 330 8.11 10.49 6.01
CA HIS A 330 8.99 10.20 7.15
C HIS A 330 8.44 10.89 8.39
N VAL A 331 8.00 10.08 9.34
CA VAL A 331 7.39 10.56 10.59
C VAL A 331 8.48 10.83 11.62
N ARG A 332 9.56 10.04 11.57
CA ARG A 332 10.76 10.15 12.44
C ARG A 332 12.03 10.04 11.66
#